data_02c5fa7322406d9b18f9b08d95304c11
#
_entry.id   02c5fa7322406d9b18f9b08d95304c11
#
_cell.length_a   1.000
_cell.length_b   1.000
_cell.length_c   1.000
_cell.angle_alpha   90.00
_cell.angle_beta   90.00
_cell.angle_gamma   90.00
#
_symmetry.space_group_name_H-M   'P 1'
#
loop_
_entity.id
_entity.type
_entity.pdbx_description
1 polymer ?
#
loop_
_entity_poly.entity_id
_entity_poly.type
_entity_poly.pdbx_seq_one_letter_code
_entity_poly.pdbx_strand_id
1 'polypeptide(L)' 'KVFNNADKFDLERDCSKSIHFGAGPHYCAGASIASTMISLVALPKLFTALPKLRLIDKEKYEFDGWAFRGITSLKCAW' A
#
# COMPACT_ATOMS: atom_id res chain seq x y z
N LYS A 1 14.24 -7.83 12.99
CA LYS A 1 13.37 -6.92 12.23
C LYS A 1 14.13 -6.50 10.96
N VAL A 2 13.48 -6.58 9.80
CA VAL A 2 14.11 -6.25 8.50
C VAL A 2 14.18 -4.72 8.33
N PHE A 3 13.16 -4.01 8.78
CA PHE A 3 13.08 -2.55 8.68
C PHE A 3 13.06 -1.90 10.05
N ASN A 4 13.85 -0.84 10.21
CA ASN A 4 13.81 0.00 11.40
C ASN A 4 12.52 0.81 11.42
N ASN A 5 11.89 0.96 12.60
CA ASN A 5 10.64 1.71 12.76
C ASN A 5 9.58 1.32 11.73
N ALA A 6 9.37 0.02 11.51
CA ALA A 6 8.49 -0.52 10.45
C ALA A 6 7.05 0.02 10.53
N ASP A 7 6.59 0.40 11.71
CA ASP A 7 5.25 0.93 11.97
C ASP A 7 5.09 2.42 11.60
N LYS A 8 6.17 3.10 11.24
CA LYS A 8 6.11 4.49 10.80
C LYS A 8 6.08 4.58 9.28
N PHE A 9 5.22 5.45 8.76
CA PHE A 9 5.28 5.85 7.35
C PHE A 9 6.50 6.75 7.14
N ASP A 10 7.39 6.35 6.24
CA ASP A 10 8.68 6.99 6.01
C ASP A 10 9.00 6.96 4.52
N LEU A 11 8.98 8.13 3.88
CA LEU A 11 9.24 8.30 2.44
C LEU A 11 10.71 8.09 2.05
N GLU A 12 11.62 8.24 3.01
CA GLU A 12 13.06 8.08 2.78
C GLU A 12 13.57 6.68 3.14
N ARG A 13 12.65 5.78 3.50
CA ARG A 13 13.01 4.42 3.88
C ARG A 13 13.66 3.68 2.72
N ASP A 14 14.80 3.06 2.98
CA ASP A 14 15.39 2.06 2.08
C ASP A 14 14.47 0.83 1.99
N CYS A 15 13.80 0.67 0.86
CA CYS A 15 12.91 -0.44 0.55
C CYS A 15 13.58 -1.55 -0.27
N SER A 16 14.89 -1.56 -0.43
CA SER A 16 15.63 -2.55 -1.22
C SER A 16 15.40 -4.00 -0.77
N LYS A 17 15.09 -4.20 0.52
CA LYS A 17 14.78 -5.50 1.11
C LYS A 17 13.29 -5.85 1.11
N SER A 18 12.45 -5.03 0.48
CA SER A 18 11.02 -5.30 0.40
C SER A 18 10.71 -6.42 -0.60
N ILE A 19 9.81 -7.30 -0.21
CA ILE A 19 9.39 -8.44 -1.03
C ILE A 19 7.91 -8.35 -1.44
N HIS A 20 7.32 -7.16 -1.43
CA HIS A 20 5.90 -6.97 -1.74
C HIS A 20 5.51 -7.40 -3.17
N PHE A 21 6.46 -7.43 -4.09
CA PHE A 21 6.29 -8.01 -5.44
C PHE A 21 6.99 -9.37 -5.60
N GLY A 22 7.34 -10.02 -4.50
CA GLY A 22 8.12 -11.26 -4.52
C GLY A 22 9.60 -11.04 -4.72
N ALA A 23 10.33 -12.11 -5.04
CA ALA A 23 11.77 -12.09 -5.26
C ALA A 23 12.20 -13.23 -6.19
N GLY A 24 13.40 -13.11 -6.77
CA GLY A 24 14.02 -14.13 -7.61
C GLY A 24 13.23 -14.44 -8.89
N PRO A 25 13.23 -15.71 -9.36
CA PRO A 25 12.58 -16.09 -10.62
C PRO A 25 11.07 -15.86 -10.66
N HIS A 26 10.43 -15.74 -9.50
CA HIS A 26 8.99 -15.49 -9.35
C HIS A 26 8.66 -14.03 -9.02
N TYR A 27 9.57 -13.09 -9.25
CA TYR A 27 9.28 -11.68 -9.12
C TYR A 27 8.09 -11.28 -10.01
N CYS A 28 7.19 -10.47 -9.48
CA CYS A 28 5.95 -10.09 -10.16
C CYS A 28 6.22 -9.43 -11.52
N ALA A 29 5.78 -10.06 -12.60
CA ALA A 29 5.94 -9.51 -13.97
C ALA A 29 5.20 -8.18 -14.16
N GLY A 30 4.12 -7.96 -13.41
CA GLY A 30 3.31 -6.72 -13.43
C GLY A 30 3.77 -5.62 -12.49
N ALA A 31 4.87 -5.77 -11.77
CA ALA A 31 5.30 -4.82 -10.72
C ALA A 31 5.44 -3.38 -11.22
N SER A 32 6.08 -3.19 -12.37
CA SER A 32 6.28 -1.86 -12.98
C SER A 32 4.95 -1.21 -13.37
N ILE A 33 4.07 -1.97 -14.02
CA ILE A 33 2.74 -1.48 -14.43
C ILE A 33 1.91 -1.13 -13.21
N ALA A 34 1.84 -2.02 -12.21
CA ALA A 34 1.09 -1.80 -10.98
C ALA A 34 1.58 -0.55 -10.23
N SER A 35 2.89 -0.40 -10.06
CA SER A 35 3.48 0.77 -9.41
C SER A 35 3.15 2.06 -10.16
N THR A 36 3.30 2.08 -11.47
CA THR A 36 2.99 3.24 -12.31
C THR A 36 1.50 3.60 -12.23
N MET A 37 0.62 2.63 -12.37
CA MET A 37 -0.83 2.87 -12.30
C MET A 37 -1.26 3.40 -10.94
N ILE A 38 -0.72 2.88 -9.86
CA ILE A 38 -1.07 3.33 -8.51
C ILE A 38 -0.52 4.72 -8.25
N SER A 39 0.78 4.94 -8.49
CA SER A 39 1.44 6.18 -8.10
C SER A 39 1.13 7.36 -9.01
N LEU A 40 1.03 7.15 -10.32
CA LEU A 40 0.86 8.24 -11.29
C LEU A 40 -0.59 8.44 -11.76
N VAL A 41 -1.46 7.46 -11.56
CA VAL A 41 -2.84 7.55 -12.04
C VAL A 41 -3.84 7.46 -10.89
N ALA A 42 -3.87 6.35 -10.16
CA ALA A 42 -4.95 6.08 -9.20
C ALA A 42 -4.91 7.04 -8.00
N LEU A 43 -3.77 7.17 -7.32
CA LEU A 43 -3.65 8.05 -6.16
C LEU A 43 -3.86 9.54 -6.51
N PRO A 44 -3.21 10.11 -7.54
CA PRO A 44 -3.46 11.49 -7.92
C PRO A 44 -4.93 11.76 -8.28
N LYS A 45 -5.57 10.88 -9.05
CA LYS A 45 -7.00 11.02 -9.39
C LYS A 45 -7.88 10.92 -8.16
N LEU A 46 -7.61 9.96 -7.27
CA LEU A 46 -8.39 9.78 -6.05
C LEU A 46 -8.37 11.04 -5.18
N PHE A 47 -7.18 11.57 -4.88
CA PHE A 47 -7.06 12.75 -4.02
C PHE A 47 -7.50 14.05 -4.68
N THR A 48 -7.45 14.12 -6.02
CA THR A 48 -8.04 15.25 -6.75
C THR A 48 -9.56 15.21 -6.72
N ALA A 49 -10.16 14.03 -6.89
CA ALA A 49 -11.61 13.87 -6.87
C ALA A 49 -12.20 13.96 -5.46
N LEU A 50 -11.47 13.50 -4.46
CA LEU A 50 -11.89 13.42 -3.06
C LEU A 50 -10.89 14.13 -2.13
N PRO A 51 -10.77 15.46 -2.19
CA PRO A 51 -9.73 16.20 -1.47
C PRO A 51 -9.91 16.16 0.06
N LYS A 52 -11.10 15.80 0.55
CA LYS A 52 -11.38 15.65 1.98
C LYS A 52 -11.40 14.19 2.44
N LEU A 53 -10.94 13.28 1.60
CA LEU A 53 -10.90 11.84 1.93
C LEU A 53 -10.13 11.60 3.24
N ARG A 54 -10.79 10.92 4.17
CA ARG A 54 -10.22 10.56 5.47
C ARG A 54 -10.75 9.24 5.98
N LEU A 55 -9.97 8.58 6.82
CA LEU A 55 -10.43 7.41 7.55
C LEU A 55 -11.40 7.83 8.66
N ILE A 56 -12.53 7.11 8.79
CA ILE A 56 -13.50 7.32 9.87
C ILE A 56 -13.00 6.65 11.15
N ASP A 57 -12.64 5.37 11.05
CA ASP A 57 -12.18 4.54 12.18
C ASP A 57 -10.71 4.16 11.97
N LYS A 58 -9.79 4.97 12.47
CA LYS A 58 -8.34 4.71 12.33
C LYS A 58 -7.84 3.45 13.06
N GLU A 59 -8.63 2.91 13.98
CA GLU A 59 -8.21 1.82 14.87
C GLU A 59 -8.90 0.47 14.58
N LYS A 60 -9.80 0.42 13.60
CA LYS A 60 -10.61 -0.77 13.32
C LYS A 60 -10.47 -1.26 11.89
N TYR A 61 -9.28 -1.67 11.50
CA TYR A 61 -9.10 -2.43 10.29
C TYR A 61 -8.47 -3.78 10.61
N GLU A 62 -9.00 -4.81 9.99
CA GLU A 62 -8.52 -6.17 10.14
C GLU A 62 -7.82 -6.61 8.88
N PHE A 63 -6.73 -7.33 9.07
CA PHE A 63 -6.04 -8.00 7.96
C PHE A 63 -6.57 -9.42 7.82
N ASP A 64 -6.91 -9.81 6.60
CA ASP A 64 -7.28 -11.18 6.28
C ASP A 64 -6.52 -11.66 5.03
N GLY A 65 -6.62 -12.97 4.77
CA GLY A 65 -5.95 -13.65 3.67
C GLY A 65 -4.56 -14.18 4.05
N TRP A 66 -4.35 -15.47 3.79
CA TRP A 66 -3.07 -16.11 4.04
C TRP A 66 -2.10 -15.99 2.84
N ALA A 67 -2.60 -15.99 1.61
CA ALA A 67 -1.81 -15.84 0.40
C ALA A 67 -1.69 -14.38 -0.05
N PHE A 68 -2.82 -13.67 -0.03
CA PHE A 68 -2.90 -12.25 -0.34
C PHE A 68 -3.45 -11.51 0.87
N ARG A 69 -2.54 -11.17 1.79
CA ARG A 69 -2.91 -10.50 3.02
C ARG A 69 -3.24 -9.03 2.75
N GLY A 70 -4.47 -8.64 3.01
CA GLY A 70 -4.96 -7.28 2.79
C GLY A 70 -5.93 -6.83 3.87
N ILE A 71 -6.27 -5.55 3.84
CA ILE A 71 -7.30 -4.97 4.70
C ILE A 71 -8.67 -5.33 4.11
N THR A 72 -9.55 -5.94 4.91
CA THR A 72 -10.88 -6.40 4.48
C THR A 72 -11.86 -5.26 4.28
N SER A 73 -11.72 -4.20 5.08
CA SER A 73 -12.59 -3.02 5.01
C SER A 73 -11.87 -1.78 5.51
N LEU A 74 -11.98 -0.70 4.78
CA LEU A 74 -11.43 0.59 5.14
C LEU A 74 -12.54 1.64 5.01
N LYS A 75 -13.16 2.00 6.14
CA LYS A 75 -14.24 2.99 6.15
C LYS A 75 -13.70 4.40 5.99
N CYS A 76 -14.17 5.08 4.97
CA CYS A 76 -13.73 6.43 4.63
C CYS A 76 -14.92 7.39 4.56
N ALA A 77 -14.63 8.69 4.77
CA ALA A 77 -15.51 9.80 4.45
C ALA A 77 -14.79 10.77 3.51
N TRP A 78 -15.56 11.49 2.69
CA TRP A 78 -15.08 12.48 1.73
C TRP A 78 -16.01 13.69 1.64
#